data_82dd861d7d481313c86c9e9e2bb24fa0
#
_entry.id   82dd861d7d481313c86c9e9e2bb24fa0
#
_cell.length_a   1.000
_cell.length_b   1.000
_cell.length_c   1.000
_cell.angle_alpha   90.00
_cell.angle_beta   90.00
_cell.angle_gamma   90.00
#
_symmetry.space_group_name_H-M   'P 1'
#
loop_
_entity.id
_entity.type
_entity.pdbx_description
1 polymer ?
#
loop_
_entity_poly.entity_id
_entity_poly.type
_entity_poly.pdbx_seq_one_letter_code
_entity_poly.pdbx_strand_id
1 'polypeptide(L)'
;METLRRPLKDHVYDYISSRIDAGELSAGDRVSEQAICDAMGVSRTPVREALIQLASDGYLDNLPRRGFRVRGFDQQNAVEVFEIMGPLD
;
A
#
# COMPACT_ATOMS: atom_id res chain seq x y z
N MET A 1 17.24 -17.28 11.12
CA MET A 1 16.27 -17.75 11.88
C MET A 1 15.26 -16.83 12.41
N GLU A 2 15.64 -15.60 12.72
CA GLU A 2 14.62 -14.67 13.17
C GLU A 2 13.63 -14.38 12.10
N THR A 3 14.09 -14.32 10.87
CA THR A 3 13.19 -14.09 9.78
C THR A 3 12.13 -15.15 9.67
N LEU A 4 12.45 -16.36 10.07
CA LEU A 4 11.48 -17.44 9.99
C LEU A 4 10.41 -17.32 11.05
N ARG A 5 10.64 -16.48 12.05
CA ARG A 5 9.68 -16.33 13.13
C ARG A 5 8.80 -15.11 12.97
N ARG A 6 9.05 -14.33 11.94
CA ARG A 6 8.21 -13.17 11.70
C ARG A 6 6.80 -13.61 11.37
N PRO A 7 5.79 -12.87 11.88
CA PRO A 7 4.42 -13.17 11.51
C PRO A 7 4.21 -13.08 10.01
N LEU A 8 3.30 -13.88 9.52
CA LEU A 8 3.00 -13.85 8.09
C LEU A 8 2.61 -12.48 7.60
N LYS A 9 1.91 -11.71 8.44
CA LYS A 9 1.49 -10.38 8.01
C LYS A 9 2.68 -9.49 7.70
N ASP A 10 3.81 -9.69 8.37
CA ASP A 10 4.99 -8.90 8.11
C ASP A 10 5.58 -9.25 6.75
N HIS A 11 5.55 -10.53 6.40
CA HIS A 11 6.02 -10.93 5.09
C HIS A 11 5.13 -10.38 3.99
N VAL A 12 3.82 -10.37 4.23
CA VAL A 12 2.90 -9.80 3.26
C VAL A 12 3.13 -8.30 3.14
N TYR A 13 3.34 -7.64 4.25
CA TYR A 13 3.62 -6.21 4.26
C TYR A 13 4.83 -5.91 3.38
N ASP A 14 5.91 -6.65 3.59
CA ASP A 14 7.13 -6.44 2.82
C ASP A 14 6.90 -6.71 1.33
N TYR A 15 6.15 -7.75 1.04
CA TYR A 15 5.87 -8.10 -0.34
C TYR A 15 5.17 -6.94 -1.07
N ILE A 16 4.16 -6.38 -0.43
CA ILE A 16 3.39 -5.32 -1.07
C ILE A 16 4.17 -4.03 -1.12
N SER A 17 4.81 -3.66 -0.02
CA SER A 17 5.56 -2.41 0.01
C SER A 17 6.72 -2.43 -0.99
N SER A 18 7.35 -3.59 -1.17
CA SER A 18 8.42 -3.72 -2.14
C SER A 18 7.91 -3.48 -3.56
N ARG A 19 6.73 -3.96 -3.86
CA ARG A 19 6.16 -3.76 -5.19
C ARG A 19 5.81 -2.31 -5.44
N ILE A 20 5.38 -1.62 -4.40
CA ILE A 20 5.11 -0.19 -4.52
C ILE A 20 6.41 0.55 -4.75
N ASP A 21 7.43 0.22 -3.98
CA ASP A 21 8.73 0.87 -4.09
C ASP A 21 9.37 0.61 -5.45
N ALA A 22 9.17 -0.59 -5.97
CA ALA A 22 9.75 -0.95 -7.27
C ALA A 22 8.96 -0.40 -8.44
N GLY A 23 7.82 0.21 -8.19
CA GLY A 23 7.01 0.75 -9.26
C GLY A 23 6.12 -0.26 -9.94
N GLU A 24 6.06 -1.48 -9.42
CA GLU A 24 5.17 -2.49 -9.99
C GLU A 24 3.73 -2.21 -9.64
N LEU A 25 3.51 -1.58 -8.50
CA LEU A 25 2.21 -1.07 -8.12
C LEU A 25 2.32 0.44 -8.12
N SER A 26 1.53 1.07 -8.93
CA SER A 26 1.59 2.52 -9.10
C SER A 26 0.46 3.21 -8.36
N ALA A 27 0.61 4.49 -8.16
CA ALA A 27 -0.42 5.29 -7.51
C ALA A 27 -1.75 5.09 -8.22
N GLY A 28 -2.78 4.82 -7.44
CA GLY A 28 -4.11 4.62 -7.99
C GLY A 28 -4.43 3.17 -8.31
N ASP A 29 -3.45 2.29 -8.32
CA ASP A 29 -3.70 0.89 -8.59
C ASP A 29 -4.44 0.26 -7.43
N ARG A 30 -5.35 -0.63 -7.74
CA ARG A 30 -6.05 -1.37 -6.71
C ARG A 30 -5.23 -2.55 -6.27
N VAL A 31 -5.29 -2.84 -4.98
CA VAL A 31 -4.59 -3.99 -4.42
C VAL A 31 -5.64 -5.01 -4.04
N SER A 32 -5.64 -6.13 -4.72
CA SER A 32 -6.62 -7.17 -4.49
C SER A 32 -6.16 -8.10 -3.39
N GLU A 33 -6.97 -8.22 -2.35
CA GLU A 33 -6.71 -9.15 -1.26
C GLU A 33 -6.56 -10.57 -1.79
N GLN A 34 -7.46 -10.95 -2.68
CA GLN A 34 -7.43 -12.30 -3.21
C GLN A 34 -6.19 -12.56 -4.06
N ALA A 35 -5.80 -11.57 -4.85
CA ALA A 35 -4.62 -11.73 -5.68
C ALA A 35 -3.37 -11.92 -4.84
N ILE A 36 -3.27 -11.21 -3.72
CA ILE A 36 -2.13 -11.36 -2.83
C ILE A 36 -2.16 -12.74 -2.18
N CYS A 37 -3.33 -13.19 -1.74
CA CYS A 37 -3.45 -14.51 -1.17
C CYS A 37 -2.96 -15.57 -2.15
N ASP A 38 -3.38 -15.44 -3.39
CA ASP A 38 -3.01 -16.41 -4.43
C ASP A 38 -1.52 -16.35 -4.73
N ALA A 39 -0.98 -15.16 -4.81
CA ALA A 39 0.43 -14.98 -5.17
C ALA A 39 1.34 -15.53 -4.08
N MET A 40 0.98 -15.35 -2.84
CA MET A 40 1.83 -15.74 -1.73
C MET A 40 1.45 -17.09 -1.14
N GLY A 41 0.31 -17.62 -1.49
CA GLY A 41 -0.13 -18.89 -0.94
C GLY A 41 -0.47 -18.81 0.52
N VAL A 42 -1.09 -17.72 0.92
CA VAL A 42 -1.46 -17.52 2.33
C VAL A 42 -2.95 -17.24 2.44
N SER A 43 -3.47 -17.33 3.65
CA SER A 43 -4.87 -17.09 3.91
C SER A 43 -5.12 -15.58 3.94
N ARG A 44 -6.39 -15.21 4.05
CA ARG A 44 -6.78 -13.82 4.00
C ARG A 44 -6.41 -13.02 5.23
N THR A 45 -6.40 -13.65 6.38
CA THR A 45 -6.17 -12.93 7.63
C THR A 45 -4.86 -12.16 7.63
N PRO A 46 -3.71 -12.78 7.37
CA PRO A 46 -2.46 -12.02 7.37
C PRO A 46 -2.42 -10.99 6.25
N VAL A 47 -3.07 -11.28 5.12
CA VAL A 47 -3.10 -10.33 4.02
C VAL A 47 -3.89 -9.09 4.42
N ARG A 48 -5.07 -9.29 5.00
CA ARG A 48 -5.88 -8.16 5.43
C ARG A 48 -5.19 -7.34 6.49
N GLU A 49 -4.53 -7.98 7.44
CA GLU A 49 -3.81 -7.26 8.47
C GLU A 49 -2.70 -6.41 7.88
N ALA A 50 -1.99 -6.95 6.90
CA ALA A 50 -0.92 -6.21 6.27
C ALA A 50 -1.47 -5.02 5.48
N LEU A 51 -2.58 -5.23 4.79
CA LEU A 51 -3.19 -4.13 4.02
C LEU A 51 -3.65 -3.00 4.93
N ILE A 52 -4.23 -3.36 6.06
CA ILE A 52 -4.67 -2.35 7.02
C ILE A 52 -3.46 -1.59 7.56
N GLN A 53 -2.38 -2.29 7.85
CA GLN A 53 -1.18 -1.64 8.35
C GLN A 53 -0.58 -0.72 7.29
N LEU A 54 -0.55 -1.17 6.04
CA LEU A 54 -0.05 -0.34 4.95
C LEU A 54 -0.88 0.92 4.78
N ALA A 55 -2.20 0.80 4.96
CA ALA A 55 -3.06 1.97 4.89
C ALA A 55 -2.77 2.91 6.03
N SER A 56 -2.55 2.36 7.22
CA SER A 56 -2.22 3.17 8.38
C SER A 56 -0.89 3.89 8.20
N ASP A 57 0.04 3.24 7.53
CA ASP A 57 1.37 3.81 7.31
C ASP A 57 1.43 4.76 6.12
N GLY A 58 0.34 4.89 5.38
CA GLY A 58 0.29 5.86 4.30
C GLY A 58 0.60 5.33 2.91
N TYR A 59 0.84 4.03 2.78
CA TYR A 59 1.09 3.45 1.46
C TYR A 59 -0.19 3.23 0.67
N LEU A 60 -1.27 2.93 1.37
CA LEU A 60 -2.53 2.60 0.72
C LEU A 60 -3.65 3.44 1.28
N ASP A 61 -4.72 3.55 0.50
CA ASP A 61 -5.99 4.09 0.97
C ASP A 61 -6.94 2.93 1.18
N ASN A 62 -7.60 2.94 2.33
CA ASN A 62 -8.61 1.94 2.65
C ASN A 62 -9.96 2.47 2.20
N LEU A 63 -10.46 1.94 1.11
CA LEU A 63 -11.70 2.43 0.52
C LEU A 63 -12.86 1.60 1.04
N PRO A 64 -13.86 2.24 1.66
CA PRO A 64 -15.00 1.50 2.18
C PRO A 64 -15.63 0.68 1.05
N ARG A 65 -15.78 -0.61 1.29
CA ARG A 65 -16.43 -1.53 0.35
C ARG A 65 -15.71 -1.72 -0.96
N ARG A 66 -14.59 -1.02 -1.17
CA ARG A 66 -13.87 -1.13 -2.43
C ARG A 66 -12.48 -1.70 -2.28
N GLY A 67 -12.07 -1.95 -1.04
CA GLY A 67 -10.77 -2.54 -0.79
C GLY A 67 -9.69 -1.50 -0.61
N PHE A 68 -8.54 -1.77 -1.18
CA PHE A 68 -7.37 -0.92 -0.98
C PHE A 68 -6.83 -0.44 -2.31
N ARG A 69 -6.24 0.74 -2.27
CA ARG A 69 -5.65 1.34 -3.46
C ARG A 69 -4.34 2.00 -3.07
N VAL A 70 -3.36 1.93 -3.96
CA VAL A 70 -2.08 2.59 -3.71
C VAL A 70 -2.31 4.09 -3.66
N ARG A 71 -1.84 4.70 -2.59
CA ARG A 71 -2.06 6.13 -2.40
C ARG A 71 -1.23 6.91 -3.39
N GLY A 72 -1.90 7.82 -4.09
CA GLY A 72 -1.22 8.65 -5.04
C GLY A 72 -1.00 10.03 -4.49
N PHE A 73 -0.25 10.12 -3.43
CA PHE A 73 -0.13 11.39 -2.76
C PHE A 73 0.98 12.25 -3.30
N ASP A 74 1.95 11.65 -3.91
CA ASP A 74 3.16 12.38 -4.22
C ASP A 74 2.95 13.56 -5.13
N GLN A 75 2.46 13.25 -6.31
CA GLN A 75 2.39 14.27 -7.33
C GLN A 75 1.34 15.30 -7.02
N GLN A 76 0.20 14.84 -6.55
CA GLN A 76 -0.87 15.77 -6.29
C GLN A 76 -0.55 16.69 -5.16
N ASN A 77 0.02 16.16 -4.11
CA ASN A 77 0.37 16.99 -2.98
C ASN A 77 1.43 18.02 -3.37
N ALA A 78 2.36 17.60 -4.17
CA ALA A 78 3.40 18.51 -4.60
C ALA A 78 2.83 19.64 -5.45
N VAL A 79 1.90 19.28 -6.32
CA VAL A 79 1.27 20.27 -7.18
C VAL A 79 0.48 21.25 -6.36
N GLU A 80 -0.26 20.76 -5.40
CA GLU A 80 -1.06 21.63 -4.56
C GLU A 80 -0.20 22.61 -3.80
N VAL A 81 0.91 22.14 -3.30
CA VAL A 81 1.80 22.99 -2.55
C VAL A 81 2.34 24.08 -3.47
N PHE A 82 2.74 23.72 -4.66
CA PHE A 82 3.22 24.69 -5.61
C PHE A 82 2.18 25.74 -5.93
N GLU A 83 0.95 25.29 -6.12
CA GLU A 83 -0.10 26.21 -6.46
C GLU A 83 -0.36 27.21 -5.34
N ILE A 84 -0.26 26.74 -4.13
CA ILE A 84 -0.46 27.61 -3.00
C ILE A 84 0.64 28.64 -2.93
N MET A 85 1.84 28.23 -3.17
CA MET A 85 2.97 29.13 -3.04
C MET A 85 3.13 30.03 -4.24
N GLY A 86 2.85 29.47 -5.40
CA GLY A 86 3.03 30.22 -6.63
C GLY A 86 2.22 31.48 -6.67
N PRO A 87 0.92 31.43 -6.43
CA PRO A 87 0.10 32.63 -6.50
C PRO A 87 0.49 33.70 -5.50
N LEU A 88 1.06 33.27 -4.42
CA LEU A 88 1.43 34.22 -3.40
C LEU A 88 2.62 35.06 -3.80
N ASP A 89 3.40 34.56 -4.70
CA ASP A 89 4.56 35.27 -5.15
C ASP A 89 4.19 36.34 -6.16
#